data_fa4bb3aa21fd6eb830454c21e06adcfa
#
_entry.id   fa4bb3aa21fd6eb830454c21e06adcfa
#
_cell.length_a   1.000
_cell.length_b   1.000
_cell.length_c   1.000
_cell.angle_alpha   90.00
_cell.angle_beta   90.00
_cell.angle_gamma   90.00
#
_symmetry.space_group_name_H-M   'P 1'
#
loop_
_entity.id
_entity.type
_entity.pdbx_description
1 polymer ?
#
loop_
_entity_poly.entity_id
_entity_poly.type
_entity_poly.pdbx_seq_one_letter_code
_entity_poly.pdbx_strand_id
1 'polypeptide(L)'
;MSLKKNILLSLLVIISCNNEVKQPHLVDKSGMIFIEGGFFEMGADNDEARPDEYPKHKIEISSFWMDETEVTNAQFKEFIDATGYITTAERSINWDEIKSMLPPGTPKPNDSLLSPSSLVFKESNTNNLNDYSKWWSLVRDANWRQPFGPNSNIEGKDDYPVVHVSWEDANEYCKWAGKRLPTEAEYEYASRGGLVNEIYSWGNQKVSDGNLKANIWEGVFPKSNTLKDKFYYASPVKSFSPNNYGLFDMAGNVWEWCSDWYHANYYSMLPKEGVVDPKGPQKSYDPVDPYSEKKVVRGGSFLCNDSYCSGYRNSARMKTTPDSSSCLLYTSPSPRDKRQSRMPSSA
;
A
#
# COMPACT_ATOMS: atom_id res chain seq x y z
N MET A 1 -23.26 87.52 -7.52
CA MET A 1 -23.83 86.16 -7.88
C MET A 1 -22.61 85.21 -7.99
N SER A 2 -22.39 84.42 -6.96
CA SER A 2 -21.23 83.47 -6.88
C SER A 2 -21.73 82.08 -7.04
N LEU A 3 -21.29 81.38 -8.13
CA LEU A 3 -21.59 80.00 -8.42
C LEU A 3 -20.60 79.11 -7.65
N LYS A 4 -21.08 78.36 -6.64
CA LYS A 4 -20.31 77.27 -5.97
C LYS A 4 -20.35 76.04 -6.86
N LYS A 5 -19.17 75.58 -7.36
CA LYS A 5 -19.02 74.28 -8.02
C LYS A 5 -18.81 73.21 -6.94
N ASN A 6 -19.77 72.32 -6.85
CA ASN A 6 -19.60 71.08 -6.07
C ASN A 6 -18.78 70.08 -6.89
N ILE A 7 -17.58 69.69 -6.38
CA ILE A 7 -16.80 68.60 -6.94
C ILE A 7 -17.19 67.33 -6.16
N LEU A 8 -17.82 66.40 -6.87
CA LEU A 8 -18.16 65.07 -6.37
C LEU A 8 -16.94 64.18 -6.53
N LEU A 9 -16.28 63.79 -5.43
CA LEU A 9 -15.12 62.91 -5.42
C LEU A 9 -15.64 61.47 -5.38
N SER A 10 -15.59 60.77 -6.53
CA SER A 10 -15.94 59.36 -6.62
C SER A 10 -14.77 58.51 -6.11
N LEU A 11 -14.94 57.87 -4.97
CA LEU A 11 -13.97 56.90 -4.40
C LEU A 11 -14.08 55.58 -5.17
N LEU A 12 -13.13 55.29 -6.05
CA LEU A 12 -13.02 53.95 -6.65
C LEU A 12 -12.38 53.02 -5.65
N VAL A 13 -13.17 52.11 -5.09
CA VAL A 13 -12.66 50.98 -4.27
C VAL A 13 -12.19 49.88 -5.22
N ILE A 14 -10.87 49.77 -5.38
CA ILE A 14 -10.26 48.66 -6.09
C ILE A 14 -10.22 47.46 -5.14
N ILE A 15 -11.16 46.52 -5.31
CA ILE A 15 -11.09 45.23 -4.66
C ILE A 15 -10.01 44.43 -5.39
N SER A 16 -8.82 44.38 -4.82
CA SER A 16 -7.75 43.49 -5.24
C SER A 16 -8.09 42.08 -4.76
N CYS A 17 -8.57 41.24 -5.67
CA CYS A 17 -8.59 39.80 -5.43
C CYS A 17 -7.15 39.29 -5.39
N ASN A 18 -6.58 39.14 -4.21
CA ASN A 18 -5.37 38.37 -4.02
C ASN A 18 -5.69 36.89 -4.32
N ASN A 19 -5.51 36.46 -5.54
CA ASN A 19 -5.30 35.08 -5.85
C ASN A 19 -3.90 34.71 -5.31
N GLU A 20 -3.86 34.21 -4.07
CA GLU A 20 -2.68 33.51 -3.59
C GLU A 20 -2.44 32.32 -4.54
N VAL A 21 -1.50 32.47 -5.43
CA VAL A 21 -0.91 31.36 -6.17
C VAL A 21 -0.24 30.51 -5.09
N LYS A 22 -0.93 29.45 -4.65
CA LYS A 22 -0.32 28.43 -3.77
C LYS A 22 0.95 27.97 -4.47
N GLN A 23 2.10 28.36 -3.91
CA GLN A 23 3.38 27.85 -4.35
C GLN A 23 3.31 26.32 -4.26
N PRO A 24 3.81 25.59 -5.26
CA PRO A 24 3.85 24.14 -5.18
C PRO A 24 4.67 23.78 -3.95
N HIS A 25 4.06 23.07 -3.00
CA HIS A 25 4.76 22.50 -1.86
C HIS A 25 5.96 21.72 -2.41
N LEU A 26 7.16 22.14 -2.06
CA LEU A 26 8.36 21.34 -2.29
C LEU A 26 8.15 20.06 -1.49
N VAL A 27 8.12 18.93 -2.17
CA VAL A 27 8.01 17.61 -1.50
C VAL A 27 9.23 17.48 -0.59
N ASP A 28 9.00 17.34 0.69
CA ASP A 28 10.05 16.98 1.63
C ASP A 28 10.54 15.56 1.28
N LYS A 29 11.83 15.44 1.01
CA LYS A 29 12.49 14.18 0.67
C LYS A 29 13.28 13.60 1.84
N SER A 30 13.15 14.19 3.04
CA SER A 30 13.74 13.59 4.24
C SER A 30 13.13 12.20 4.48
N GLY A 31 13.96 11.21 4.79
CA GLY A 31 13.53 9.82 4.94
C GLY A 31 13.17 9.12 3.62
N MET A 32 13.59 9.67 2.47
CA MET A 32 13.45 9.03 1.16
C MET A 32 14.80 8.64 0.58
N ILE A 33 14.82 7.54 -0.15
CA ILE A 33 15.98 7.05 -0.90
C ILE A 33 15.78 7.36 -2.38
N PHE A 34 16.82 7.94 -3.01
CA PHE A 34 16.87 8.07 -4.46
C PHE A 34 17.29 6.74 -5.07
N ILE A 35 16.45 6.19 -5.94
CA ILE A 35 16.71 4.94 -6.66
C ILE A 35 17.03 5.32 -8.10
N GLU A 36 18.27 5.03 -8.51
CA GLU A 36 18.67 5.22 -9.89
C GLU A 36 17.95 4.23 -10.78
N GLY A 37 17.39 4.72 -11.90
CA GLY A 37 16.67 3.90 -12.85
C GLY A 37 17.59 2.93 -13.59
N GLY A 38 16.98 1.94 -14.23
CA GLY A 38 17.72 0.93 -14.96
C GLY A 38 16.83 -0.19 -15.47
N PHE A 39 17.48 -1.23 -15.99
CA PHE A 39 16.80 -2.42 -16.51
C PHE A 39 16.82 -3.53 -15.47
N PHE A 40 15.73 -4.27 -15.38
CA PHE A 40 15.67 -5.50 -14.61
C PHE A 40 14.69 -6.51 -15.23
N GLU A 41 14.74 -7.72 -14.75
CA GLU A 41 13.79 -8.76 -15.10
C GLU A 41 12.76 -8.90 -13.98
N MET A 42 11.52 -8.46 -14.25
CA MET A 42 10.37 -8.54 -13.36
C MET A 42 9.71 -9.91 -13.45
N GLY A 43 9.19 -10.39 -12.32
CA GLY A 43 8.56 -11.70 -12.25
C GLY A 43 9.54 -12.82 -11.91
N ALA A 44 9.19 -14.05 -12.24
CA ALA A 44 9.93 -15.24 -11.86
C ALA A 44 10.07 -16.27 -12.98
N ASP A 45 11.06 -17.15 -12.81
CA ASP A 45 11.35 -18.31 -13.64
C ASP A 45 11.75 -19.55 -12.81
N ASN A 46 11.38 -19.57 -11.52
CA ASN A 46 11.71 -20.63 -10.57
C ASN A 46 10.46 -21.34 -10.02
N ASP A 47 10.62 -22.55 -9.48
CA ASP A 47 9.52 -23.43 -9.07
C ASP A 47 8.77 -22.93 -7.79
N GLU A 48 9.26 -21.91 -7.10
CA GLU A 48 8.59 -21.32 -5.94
C GLU A 48 7.53 -20.29 -6.34
N ALA A 49 7.53 -19.87 -7.62
CA ALA A 49 6.65 -18.82 -8.11
C ALA A 49 5.24 -19.32 -8.41
N ARG A 50 4.26 -18.43 -8.22
CA ARG A 50 2.87 -18.69 -8.56
C ARG A 50 2.59 -18.38 -10.03
N PRO A 51 1.50 -18.90 -10.61
CA PRO A 51 1.18 -18.72 -12.04
C PRO A 51 1.11 -17.25 -12.49
N ASP A 52 0.72 -16.33 -11.60
CA ASP A 52 0.60 -14.90 -11.89
C ASP A 52 1.93 -14.12 -11.81
N GLU A 53 3.01 -14.80 -11.42
CA GLU A 53 4.37 -14.25 -11.40
C GLU A 53 5.13 -14.52 -12.72
N TYR A 54 4.55 -15.32 -13.64
CA TYR A 54 5.11 -15.65 -14.95
C TYR A 54 4.47 -14.88 -16.10
N PRO A 55 5.18 -14.72 -17.21
CA PRO A 55 6.59 -15.00 -17.42
C PRO A 55 7.47 -13.90 -16.82
N LYS A 56 8.73 -14.25 -16.53
CA LYS A 56 9.78 -13.28 -16.28
C LYS A 56 10.00 -12.42 -17.54
N HIS A 57 10.11 -11.11 -17.39
CA HIS A 57 10.13 -10.18 -18.53
C HIS A 57 10.95 -8.93 -18.22
N LYS A 58 11.46 -8.29 -19.29
CA LYS A 58 12.32 -7.09 -19.17
C LYS A 58 11.49 -5.85 -18.90
N ILE A 59 11.94 -5.06 -17.94
CA ILE A 59 11.39 -3.75 -17.60
C ILE A 59 12.54 -2.74 -17.52
N GLU A 60 12.28 -1.54 -18.01
CA GLU A 60 13.09 -0.36 -17.75
C GLU A 60 12.34 0.57 -16.79
N ILE A 61 13.00 1.00 -15.73
CA ILE A 61 12.45 1.91 -14.73
C ILE A 61 13.24 3.21 -14.77
N SER A 62 12.55 4.34 -14.88
CA SER A 62 13.12 5.67 -14.66
C SER A 62 13.50 5.87 -13.21
N SER A 63 14.50 6.71 -12.94
CA SER A 63 14.88 7.05 -11.56
C SER A 63 13.72 7.65 -10.78
N PHE A 64 13.57 7.26 -9.53
CA PHE A 64 12.50 7.72 -8.64
C PHE A 64 12.97 7.83 -7.18
N TRP A 65 12.16 8.44 -6.34
CA TRP A 65 12.36 8.46 -4.90
C TRP A 65 11.36 7.52 -4.25
N MET A 66 11.76 6.85 -3.17
CA MET A 66 10.89 6.00 -2.38
C MET A 66 11.15 6.23 -0.90
N ASP A 67 10.13 6.19 -0.07
CA ASP A 67 10.32 6.27 1.38
C ASP A 67 11.18 5.08 1.82
N GLU A 68 12.09 5.33 2.75
CA GLU A 68 13.03 4.28 3.20
C GLU A 68 12.38 3.17 4.02
N THR A 69 11.17 3.43 4.52
CA THR A 69 10.36 2.50 5.33
C THR A 69 8.89 2.63 4.94
N GLU A 70 8.08 1.75 5.50
CA GLU A 70 6.64 1.95 5.56
C GLU A 70 6.30 3.25 6.34
N VAL A 71 5.14 3.91 6.06
CA VAL A 71 4.63 5.07 6.82
C VAL A 71 4.30 4.64 8.24
N THR A 72 4.84 5.31 9.19
CA THR A 72 4.64 4.99 10.59
C THR A 72 3.32 5.56 11.15
N ASN A 73 2.92 5.05 12.30
CA ASN A 73 1.77 5.58 13.04
C ASN A 73 1.92 7.10 13.33
N ALA A 74 3.14 7.56 13.64
CA ALA A 74 3.41 8.98 13.86
C ALA A 74 3.11 9.80 12.60
N GLN A 75 3.65 9.38 11.44
CA GLN A 75 3.45 10.08 10.17
C GLN A 75 1.99 10.08 9.73
N PHE A 76 1.30 8.95 9.89
CA PHE A 76 -0.12 8.86 9.54
C PHE A 76 -0.98 9.70 10.48
N LYS A 77 -0.61 9.77 11.75
CA LYS A 77 -1.26 10.65 12.74
C LYS A 77 -1.17 12.11 12.34
N GLU A 78 0.00 12.57 11.85
CA GLU A 78 0.17 13.95 11.34
C GLU A 78 -0.81 14.26 10.21
N PHE A 79 -0.99 13.34 9.26
CA PHE A 79 -1.97 13.46 8.19
C PHE A 79 -3.40 13.59 8.72
N ILE A 80 -3.77 12.73 9.64
CA ILE A 80 -5.12 12.75 10.23
C ILE A 80 -5.36 14.04 11.02
N ASP A 81 -4.38 14.46 11.82
CA ASP A 81 -4.49 15.68 12.62
C ASP A 81 -4.58 16.95 11.74
N ALA A 82 -3.88 16.94 10.59
CA ALA A 82 -3.89 18.07 9.65
C ALA A 82 -5.15 18.16 8.80
N THR A 83 -5.82 17.02 8.53
CA THR A 83 -6.91 16.95 7.54
C THR A 83 -8.27 16.61 8.13
N GLY A 84 -8.32 15.99 9.30
CA GLY A 84 -9.54 15.41 9.86
C GLY A 84 -10.07 14.22 9.05
N TYR A 85 -9.22 13.57 8.25
CA TYR A 85 -9.62 12.45 7.40
C TYR A 85 -10.11 11.28 8.25
N ILE A 86 -11.17 10.62 7.78
CA ILE A 86 -11.75 9.42 8.41
C ILE A 86 -11.46 8.25 7.49
N THR A 87 -10.74 7.24 7.99
CA THR A 87 -10.34 6.08 7.21
C THR A 87 -11.50 5.16 6.85
N THR A 88 -11.30 4.32 5.86
CA THR A 88 -12.30 3.32 5.42
C THR A 88 -12.75 2.44 6.58
N ALA A 89 -11.84 1.99 7.43
CA ALA A 89 -12.15 1.17 8.61
C ALA A 89 -13.00 1.91 9.68
N GLU A 90 -12.98 3.25 9.69
CA GLU A 90 -13.73 4.10 10.62
C GLU A 90 -15.11 4.49 10.08
N ARG A 91 -15.43 4.13 8.82
CA ARG A 91 -16.72 4.42 8.17
C ARG A 91 -17.65 3.22 8.19
N SER A 92 -18.95 3.46 8.32
CA SER A 92 -19.96 2.42 8.06
C SER A 92 -19.99 2.06 6.59
N ILE A 93 -20.13 0.78 6.29
CA ILE A 93 -20.22 0.27 4.93
C ILE A 93 -21.58 0.67 4.33
N ASN A 94 -21.54 1.36 3.19
CA ASN A 94 -22.75 1.64 2.43
C ASN A 94 -23.13 0.42 1.57
N TRP A 95 -24.21 -0.26 1.95
CA TRP A 95 -24.67 -1.46 1.23
C TRP A 95 -24.95 -1.18 -0.26
N ASP A 96 -25.51 -0.01 -0.59
CA ASP A 96 -25.85 0.33 -1.97
C ASP A 96 -24.64 0.52 -2.86
N GLU A 97 -23.51 0.88 -2.30
CA GLU A 97 -22.24 0.98 -3.02
C GLU A 97 -21.62 -0.41 -3.25
N ILE A 98 -21.53 -1.25 -2.22
CA ILE A 98 -20.83 -2.54 -2.31
C ILE A 98 -21.61 -3.63 -3.01
N LYS A 99 -22.96 -3.57 -3.03
CA LYS A 99 -23.78 -4.63 -3.64
C LYS A 99 -23.49 -4.86 -5.12
N SER A 100 -22.99 -3.82 -5.82
CA SER A 100 -22.62 -3.93 -7.24
C SER A 100 -21.33 -4.75 -7.46
N MET A 101 -20.49 -4.91 -6.42
CA MET A 101 -19.24 -5.68 -6.42
C MET A 101 -19.46 -7.13 -5.96
N LEU A 102 -20.68 -7.49 -5.61
CA LEU A 102 -21.05 -8.82 -5.12
C LEU A 102 -21.82 -9.61 -6.18
N PRO A 103 -21.84 -10.95 -6.09
CA PRO A 103 -22.64 -11.77 -6.99
C PRO A 103 -24.11 -11.32 -7.02
N PRO A 104 -24.75 -11.29 -8.22
CA PRO A 104 -26.14 -10.90 -8.34
C PRO A 104 -27.05 -11.69 -7.39
N GLY A 105 -27.94 -11.00 -6.69
CA GLY A 105 -28.87 -11.65 -5.73
C GLY A 105 -28.29 -11.84 -4.32
N THR A 106 -27.08 -11.38 -4.03
CA THR A 106 -26.54 -11.38 -2.66
C THR A 106 -27.44 -10.61 -1.72
N PRO A 107 -27.97 -11.23 -0.64
CA PRO A 107 -28.86 -10.55 0.29
C PRO A 107 -28.10 -9.53 1.14
N LYS A 108 -28.78 -8.43 1.52
CA LYS A 108 -28.21 -7.47 2.48
C LYS A 108 -27.91 -8.18 3.81
N PRO A 109 -26.67 -8.08 4.32
CA PRO A 109 -26.32 -8.64 5.62
C PRO A 109 -27.01 -7.85 6.76
N ASN A 110 -26.89 -8.36 7.98
CA ASN A 110 -27.33 -7.64 9.16
C ASN A 110 -26.56 -6.30 9.26
N ASP A 111 -27.24 -5.23 9.65
CA ASP A 111 -26.66 -3.89 9.77
C ASP A 111 -25.44 -3.84 10.72
N SER A 112 -25.36 -4.75 11.69
CA SER A 112 -24.17 -4.87 12.55
C SER A 112 -22.88 -5.25 11.79
N LEU A 113 -23.01 -5.92 10.64
CA LEU A 113 -21.87 -6.25 9.76
C LEU A 113 -21.50 -5.09 8.82
N LEU A 114 -22.35 -4.07 8.75
CA LEU A 114 -22.09 -2.84 7.99
C LEU A 114 -21.51 -1.72 8.88
N SER A 115 -21.34 -1.96 10.18
CA SER A 115 -20.70 -1.03 11.10
C SER A 115 -19.19 -0.91 10.82
N PRO A 116 -18.55 0.21 11.21
CA PRO A 116 -17.11 0.37 11.14
C PRO A 116 -16.40 -0.88 11.70
N SER A 117 -15.52 -1.47 10.91
CA SER A 117 -14.86 -2.72 11.27
C SER A 117 -13.68 -3.00 10.35
N SER A 118 -12.79 -3.86 10.79
CA SER A 118 -11.69 -4.33 9.96
C SER A 118 -11.29 -5.77 10.30
N LEU A 119 -10.57 -6.42 9.37
CA LEU A 119 -10.11 -7.79 9.54
C LEU A 119 -8.91 -7.85 10.48
N VAL A 120 -9.04 -8.70 11.51
CA VAL A 120 -7.99 -8.93 12.50
C VAL A 120 -7.64 -10.41 12.53
N PHE A 121 -6.35 -10.69 12.54
CA PHE A 121 -5.82 -12.04 12.66
C PHE A 121 -6.00 -12.57 14.10
N LYS A 122 -6.41 -13.83 14.19
CA LYS A 122 -6.41 -14.63 15.43
C LYS A 122 -5.76 -15.98 15.18
N GLU A 123 -4.85 -16.35 16.06
CA GLU A 123 -4.28 -17.69 16.07
C GLU A 123 -5.36 -18.77 16.12
N SER A 124 -5.15 -19.86 15.38
CA SER A 124 -6.15 -20.91 15.22
C SER A 124 -5.50 -22.27 15.13
N ASN A 125 -6.09 -23.26 15.77
CA ASN A 125 -5.64 -24.66 15.74
C ASN A 125 -6.05 -25.42 14.45
N THR A 126 -6.49 -24.73 13.41
CA THR A 126 -6.92 -25.37 12.16
C THR A 126 -5.75 -25.98 11.39
N ASN A 127 -6.01 -27.11 10.72
CA ASN A 127 -5.12 -27.67 9.69
C ASN A 127 -5.59 -27.29 8.26
N ASN A 128 -6.77 -26.71 8.11
CA ASN A 128 -7.34 -26.35 6.82
C ASN A 128 -6.94 -24.91 6.45
N LEU A 129 -5.85 -24.77 5.72
CA LEU A 129 -5.34 -23.47 5.26
C LEU A 129 -6.18 -22.83 4.12
N ASN A 130 -7.23 -23.50 3.65
CA ASN A 130 -8.15 -22.95 2.64
C ASN A 130 -9.37 -22.26 3.26
N ASP A 131 -9.58 -22.40 4.57
CA ASP A 131 -10.70 -21.78 5.30
C ASP A 131 -10.22 -20.56 6.11
N TYR A 132 -10.08 -19.45 5.46
CA TYR A 132 -9.58 -18.18 6.03
C TYR A 132 -10.42 -17.68 7.21
N SER A 133 -11.70 -18.06 7.29
CA SER A 133 -12.57 -17.67 8.40
C SER A 133 -12.10 -18.22 9.76
N LYS A 134 -11.20 -19.19 9.76
CA LYS A 134 -10.66 -19.77 10.99
C LYS A 134 -9.66 -18.90 11.73
N TRP A 135 -8.98 -18.00 11.01
CA TRP A 135 -7.99 -17.07 11.61
C TRP A 135 -8.20 -15.60 11.24
N TRP A 136 -9.18 -15.29 10.41
CA TRP A 136 -9.61 -13.92 10.19
C TRP A 136 -10.95 -13.65 10.87
N SER A 137 -11.03 -12.57 11.62
CA SER A 137 -12.25 -12.10 12.26
C SER A 137 -12.51 -10.65 11.87
N LEU A 138 -13.73 -10.35 11.43
CA LEU A 138 -14.19 -8.97 11.30
C LEU A 138 -14.44 -8.43 12.71
N VAL A 139 -13.62 -7.47 13.13
CA VAL A 139 -13.68 -6.87 14.47
C VAL A 139 -14.24 -5.47 14.37
N ARG A 140 -15.35 -5.24 15.06
CA ARG A 140 -16.01 -3.94 15.11
C ARG A 140 -15.07 -2.90 15.72
N ASP A 141 -15.06 -1.70 15.13
CA ASP A 141 -14.25 -0.56 15.53
C ASP A 141 -12.74 -0.80 15.50
N ALA A 142 -12.26 -1.92 14.93
CA ALA A 142 -10.85 -2.10 14.62
C ALA A 142 -10.45 -1.13 13.49
N ASN A 143 -9.41 -0.34 13.73
CA ASN A 143 -8.89 0.68 12.84
C ASN A 143 -7.42 0.98 13.17
N TRP A 144 -6.81 1.94 12.50
CA TRP A 144 -5.41 2.27 12.68
C TRP A 144 -5.04 2.70 14.11
N ARG A 145 -5.97 3.32 14.89
CA ARG A 145 -5.75 3.70 16.30
C ARG A 145 -5.97 2.55 17.27
N GLN A 146 -6.79 1.58 16.88
CA GLN A 146 -7.23 0.44 17.68
C GLN A 146 -7.09 -0.85 16.87
N PRO A 147 -5.85 -1.33 16.59
CA PRO A 147 -5.61 -2.39 15.62
C PRO A 147 -6.27 -3.73 15.95
N PHE A 148 -6.64 -3.96 17.18
CA PHE A 148 -7.31 -5.18 17.64
C PHE A 148 -8.73 -4.92 18.18
N GLY A 149 -9.31 -3.74 17.86
CA GLY A 149 -10.62 -3.28 18.32
C GLY A 149 -10.55 -2.39 19.57
N PRO A 150 -11.71 -2.05 20.19
CA PRO A 150 -11.84 -0.97 21.18
C PRO A 150 -10.96 -1.08 22.43
N ASN A 151 -10.44 -2.26 22.74
CA ASN A 151 -9.58 -2.50 23.91
C ASN A 151 -8.08 -2.47 23.56
N SER A 152 -7.73 -1.97 22.39
CA SER A 152 -6.34 -1.82 21.94
C SER A 152 -6.01 -0.37 21.61
N ASN A 153 -4.73 -0.04 21.58
CA ASN A 153 -4.23 1.29 21.19
C ASN A 153 -2.84 1.18 20.55
N ILE A 154 -2.34 2.31 20.09
CA ILE A 154 -1.01 2.45 19.49
C ILE A 154 -0.06 3.28 20.36
N GLU A 155 -0.33 3.44 21.65
CA GLU A 155 0.56 4.13 22.56
C GLU A 155 1.95 3.49 22.62
N GLY A 156 3.00 4.31 22.45
CA GLY A 156 4.37 3.82 22.37
C GLY A 156 4.73 3.05 21.11
N LYS A 157 3.91 3.17 20.05
CA LYS A 157 4.12 2.53 18.75
C LYS A 157 4.22 3.55 17.60
N ASP A 158 4.84 4.68 17.86
CA ASP A 158 4.98 5.77 16.90
C ASP A 158 5.80 5.35 15.66
N ASP A 159 6.78 4.47 15.85
CA ASP A 159 7.67 3.91 14.82
C ASP A 159 7.21 2.57 14.23
N TYR A 160 6.01 2.11 14.55
CA TYR A 160 5.40 0.95 13.90
C TYR A 160 4.68 1.36 12.61
N PRO A 161 4.62 0.48 11.59
CA PRO A 161 3.84 0.76 10.41
C PRO A 161 2.36 0.94 10.78
N VAL A 162 1.71 1.94 10.18
CA VAL A 162 0.27 2.09 10.33
C VAL A 162 -0.44 0.95 9.62
N VAL A 163 -1.45 0.35 10.23
CA VAL A 163 -2.23 -0.75 9.67
C VAL A 163 -3.71 -0.39 9.55
N HIS A 164 -4.54 -1.25 8.96
CA HIS A 164 -5.94 -0.98 8.67
C HIS A 164 -6.17 0.19 7.71
N VAL A 165 -5.25 0.37 6.77
CA VAL A 165 -5.27 1.41 5.74
C VAL A 165 -5.69 0.79 4.42
N SER A 166 -6.80 1.25 3.84
CA SER A 166 -7.24 0.86 2.51
C SER A 166 -6.38 1.52 1.41
N TRP A 167 -6.53 1.09 0.16
CA TRP A 167 -5.86 1.72 -0.97
C TRP A 167 -6.30 3.20 -1.13
N GLU A 168 -7.56 3.48 -0.84
CA GLU A 168 -8.09 4.86 -0.86
C GLU A 168 -7.44 5.72 0.22
N ASP A 169 -7.38 5.22 1.46
CA ASP A 169 -6.73 5.91 2.58
C ASP A 169 -5.25 6.20 2.28
N ALA A 170 -4.57 5.21 1.70
CA ALA A 170 -3.16 5.32 1.28
C ALA A 170 -2.96 6.40 0.22
N ASN A 171 -3.88 6.52 -0.76
CA ASN A 171 -3.81 7.58 -1.77
C ASN A 171 -4.10 8.95 -1.19
N GLU A 172 -5.04 9.08 -0.25
CA GLU A 172 -5.32 10.36 0.41
C GLU A 172 -4.11 10.82 1.24
N TYR A 173 -3.47 9.91 1.98
CA TYR A 173 -2.19 10.20 2.62
C TYR A 173 -1.13 10.66 1.60
N CYS A 174 -0.95 9.92 0.52
CA CYS A 174 0.01 10.27 -0.52
C CYS A 174 -0.28 11.67 -1.13
N LYS A 175 -1.54 11.99 -1.39
CA LYS A 175 -1.94 13.31 -1.92
C LYS A 175 -1.58 14.43 -0.94
N TRP A 176 -1.86 14.25 0.34
CA TRP A 176 -1.52 15.20 1.39
C TRP A 176 -0.01 15.40 1.49
N ALA A 177 0.76 14.32 1.50
CA ALA A 177 2.21 14.35 1.58
C ALA A 177 2.91 14.81 0.28
N GLY A 178 2.14 15.09 -0.80
CA GLY A 178 2.72 15.43 -2.11
C GLY A 178 3.36 14.23 -2.82
N LYS A 179 3.01 13.01 -2.44
CA LYS A 179 3.55 11.74 -2.90
C LYS A 179 2.51 10.96 -3.75
N ARG A 180 2.87 9.76 -4.19
CA ARG A 180 2.01 8.77 -4.84
C ARG A 180 2.38 7.37 -4.40
N LEU A 181 1.52 6.41 -4.60
CA LEU A 181 1.87 5.00 -4.47
C LEU A 181 2.89 4.60 -5.55
N PRO A 182 3.82 3.67 -5.26
CA PRO A 182 4.69 3.09 -6.28
C PRO A 182 3.86 2.26 -7.27
N THR A 183 4.35 2.12 -8.49
CA THR A 183 3.85 1.06 -9.37
C THR A 183 4.37 -0.30 -8.89
N GLU A 184 3.71 -1.38 -9.29
CA GLU A 184 4.18 -2.72 -8.98
C GLU A 184 5.62 -2.97 -9.48
N ALA A 185 5.95 -2.44 -10.64
CA ALA A 185 7.29 -2.56 -11.21
C ALA A 185 8.35 -1.75 -10.45
N GLU A 186 8.01 -0.53 -10.02
CA GLU A 186 8.89 0.28 -9.15
C GLU A 186 9.13 -0.43 -7.81
N TYR A 187 8.08 -1.03 -7.23
CA TYR A 187 8.21 -1.78 -5.98
C TYR A 187 9.15 -2.97 -6.13
N GLU A 188 8.95 -3.82 -7.15
CA GLU A 188 9.83 -4.99 -7.35
C GLU A 188 11.27 -4.59 -7.65
N TYR A 189 11.49 -3.55 -8.47
CA TYR A 189 12.81 -3.00 -8.73
C TYR A 189 13.50 -2.54 -7.44
N ALA A 190 12.78 -1.80 -6.62
CA ALA A 190 13.24 -1.31 -5.32
C ALA A 190 13.54 -2.46 -4.35
N SER A 191 12.63 -3.44 -4.24
CA SER A 191 12.76 -4.62 -3.38
C SER A 191 13.99 -5.45 -3.72
N ARG A 192 14.29 -5.63 -5.02
CA ARG A 192 15.48 -6.36 -5.46
C ARG A 192 16.81 -5.71 -5.04
N GLY A 193 16.82 -4.40 -4.80
CA GLY A 193 18.05 -3.71 -4.34
C GLY A 193 19.26 -3.91 -5.26
N GLY A 194 19.04 -4.03 -6.59
CA GLY A 194 20.10 -4.30 -7.57
C GLY A 194 20.53 -5.78 -7.67
N LEU A 195 19.95 -6.67 -6.89
CA LEU A 195 20.21 -8.12 -6.99
C LEU A 195 19.54 -8.70 -8.24
N VAL A 196 20.27 -9.55 -8.95
CA VAL A 196 19.81 -10.18 -10.20
C VAL A 196 19.54 -11.66 -9.94
N ASN A 197 18.34 -12.12 -10.33
CA ASN A 197 17.89 -13.51 -10.19
C ASN A 197 17.80 -14.04 -8.74
N GLU A 198 17.79 -13.14 -7.77
CA GLU A 198 17.62 -13.51 -6.37
C GLU A 198 16.14 -13.59 -5.97
N ILE A 199 15.81 -14.56 -5.12
CA ILE A 199 14.43 -14.84 -4.70
C ILE A 199 13.96 -13.78 -3.71
N TYR A 200 14.83 -13.35 -2.79
CA TYR A 200 14.50 -12.41 -1.71
C TYR A 200 15.30 -11.11 -1.83
N SER A 201 14.87 -10.08 -1.14
CA SER A 201 15.57 -8.78 -1.09
C SER A 201 16.98 -8.85 -0.45
N TRP A 202 17.30 -9.95 0.21
CA TRP A 202 18.60 -10.25 0.82
C TRP A 202 19.41 -11.33 0.10
N GLY A 203 18.95 -11.86 -1.03
CA GLY A 203 19.58 -12.94 -1.78
C GLY A 203 18.76 -14.22 -1.82
N ASN A 204 19.41 -15.40 -1.90
CA ASN A 204 18.74 -16.70 -2.01
C ASN A 204 18.73 -17.51 -0.70
N GLN A 205 19.29 -16.96 0.38
CA GLN A 205 19.31 -17.65 1.66
C GLN A 205 17.88 -17.79 2.20
N LYS A 206 17.41 -19.02 2.43
CA LYS A 206 16.08 -19.27 2.97
C LYS A 206 15.96 -18.77 4.41
N VAL A 207 14.79 -18.29 4.77
CA VAL A 207 14.50 -17.85 6.15
C VAL A 207 14.66 -19.00 7.14
N SER A 208 14.34 -20.25 6.73
CA SER A 208 14.52 -21.47 7.53
C SER A 208 15.97 -21.74 7.95
N ASP A 209 16.96 -21.16 7.27
CA ASP A 209 18.38 -21.39 7.53
C ASP A 209 18.92 -20.63 8.76
N GLY A 210 18.03 -20.02 9.54
CA GLY A 210 18.32 -19.52 10.88
C GLY A 210 18.76 -18.06 10.98
N ASN A 211 18.90 -17.34 9.87
CA ASN A 211 19.13 -15.91 9.87
C ASN A 211 17.82 -15.17 9.60
N LEU A 212 17.30 -14.52 10.64
CA LEU A 212 16.12 -13.69 10.53
C LEU A 212 16.43 -12.45 9.69
N LYS A 213 15.79 -12.34 8.54
CA LYS A 213 15.99 -11.26 7.57
C LYS A 213 14.81 -10.32 7.46
N ALA A 214 13.65 -10.75 7.98
CA ALA A 214 12.38 -10.05 7.89
C ALA A 214 11.44 -10.49 9.00
N ASN A 215 10.47 -9.66 9.34
CA ASN A 215 9.38 -10.04 10.23
C ASN A 215 8.36 -10.90 9.46
N ILE A 216 8.36 -12.20 9.70
CA ILE A 216 7.46 -13.18 9.08
C ILE A 216 7.00 -14.21 10.13
N TRP A 217 5.98 -15.02 9.80
CA TRP A 217 5.51 -16.06 10.70
C TRP A 217 6.51 -17.22 10.80
N GLU A 218 7.04 -17.41 11.98
CA GLU A 218 7.99 -18.47 12.26
C GLU A 218 7.32 -19.61 13.03
N GLY A 219 7.30 -20.79 12.46
CA GLY A 219 6.67 -21.98 13.06
C GLY A 219 5.50 -22.52 12.24
N VAL A 220 4.46 -23.00 12.88
CA VAL A 220 3.33 -23.65 12.21
C VAL A 220 2.17 -22.68 12.05
N PHE A 221 2.00 -22.13 10.85
CA PHE A 221 0.88 -21.24 10.55
C PHE A 221 -0.46 -22.00 10.48
N PRO A 222 -1.55 -21.46 11.01
CA PRO A 222 -1.73 -20.29 11.90
C PRO A 222 -1.79 -20.67 13.39
N LYS A 223 -1.10 -21.73 13.80
CA LYS A 223 -1.24 -22.37 15.11
C LYS A 223 -0.29 -21.84 16.17
N SER A 224 0.95 -21.63 15.79
CA SER A 224 1.98 -21.21 16.74
C SER A 224 3.10 -20.47 16.03
N ASN A 225 3.44 -19.30 16.53
CA ASN A 225 4.62 -18.56 16.17
C ASN A 225 5.72 -18.81 17.19
N THR A 226 6.94 -19.13 16.76
CA THR A 226 8.08 -19.40 17.66
C THR A 226 8.73 -18.14 18.20
N LEU A 227 8.39 -16.98 17.66
CA LEU A 227 8.86 -15.65 18.07
C LEU A 227 10.40 -15.53 18.15
N LYS A 228 11.14 -16.15 17.24
CA LYS A 228 12.59 -16.01 17.22
C LYS A 228 13.01 -14.59 16.83
N ASP A 229 12.19 -13.92 16.02
CA ASP A 229 12.33 -12.50 15.67
C ASP A 229 11.84 -11.56 16.78
N LYS A 230 11.18 -12.07 17.83
CA LYS A 230 10.60 -11.37 18.99
C LYS A 230 9.28 -10.64 18.70
N PHE A 231 8.73 -10.74 17.49
CA PHE A 231 7.50 -10.06 17.09
C PHE A 231 6.38 -11.06 16.81
N TYR A 232 5.22 -10.81 17.39
CA TYR A 232 4.02 -11.61 17.10
C TYR A 232 3.16 -10.96 16.00
N TYR A 233 3.21 -9.66 15.91
CA TYR A 233 2.56 -8.81 14.92
C TYR A 233 3.61 -7.97 14.19
N ALA A 234 3.21 -6.84 13.61
CA ALA A 234 4.17 -5.91 13.02
C ALA A 234 5.27 -5.51 14.00
N SER A 235 6.47 -5.30 13.49
CA SER A 235 7.62 -4.77 14.22
C SER A 235 7.76 -3.27 13.97
N PRO A 236 8.50 -2.52 14.81
CA PRO A 236 8.95 -1.19 14.45
C PRO A 236 9.67 -1.20 13.11
N VAL A 237 9.49 -0.17 12.29
CA VAL A 237 10.26 -0.04 11.05
C VAL A 237 11.76 -0.08 11.33
N LYS A 238 12.56 -0.57 10.38
CA LYS A 238 14.02 -0.73 10.53
C LYS A 238 14.45 -1.75 11.60
N SER A 239 13.58 -2.66 11.99
CA SER A 239 13.95 -3.76 12.90
C SER A 239 14.91 -4.76 12.27
N PHE A 240 14.98 -4.81 10.94
CA PHE A 240 15.86 -5.67 10.16
C PHE A 240 16.78 -4.83 9.27
N SER A 241 17.81 -5.47 8.70
CA SER A 241 18.76 -4.78 7.83
C SER A 241 18.12 -4.33 6.53
N PRO A 242 18.48 -3.17 5.99
CA PRO A 242 17.98 -2.72 4.69
C PRO A 242 18.53 -3.58 3.55
N ASN A 243 17.89 -3.49 2.38
CA ASN A 243 18.45 -4.01 1.14
C ASN A 243 19.63 -3.12 0.64
N ASN A 244 20.25 -3.49 -0.49
CA ASN A 244 21.41 -2.75 -1.00
C ASN A 244 21.09 -1.32 -1.48
N TYR A 245 19.83 -0.96 -1.68
CA TYR A 245 19.42 0.42 -1.98
C TYR A 245 19.20 1.26 -0.71
N GLY A 246 19.26 0.65 0.48
CA GLY A 246 18.99 1.32 1.75
C GLY A 246 17.52 1.32 2.16
N LEU A 247 16.67 0.54 1.49
CA LEU A 247 15.26 0.39 1.82
C LEU A 247 15.07 -0.71 2.86
N PHE A 248 14.28 -0.43 3.89
CA PHE A 248 13.96 -1.36 4.96
C PHE A 248 12.62 -2.06 4.68
N ASP A 249 12.40 -3.16 5.34
CA ASP A 249 11.13 -3.89 5.45
C ASP A 249 10.45 -4.24 4.10
N MET A 250 11.24 -4.22 2.98
CA MET A 250 10.77 -4.60 1.64
C MET A 250 10.27 -6.06 1.56
N ALA A 251 10.41 -6.80 2.65
CA ALA A 251 9.97 -8.18 2.79
C ALA A 251 9.49 -8.44 4.21
N GLY A 252 8.29 -9.00 4.38
CA GLY A 252 7.68 -9.24 5.68
C GLY A 252 7.00 -7.99 6.24
N ASN A 253 6.87 -7.91 7.53
CA ASN A 253 6.23 -6.87 8.33
C ASN A 253 4.77 -6.64 7.93
N VAL A 254 4.48 -5.77 6.95
CA VAL A 254 3.11 -5.55 6.46
C VAL A 254 3.06 -5.51 4.93
N TRP A 255 1.93 -5.92 4.32
CA TRP A 255 1.70 -5.83 2.89
C TRP A 255 1.60 -4.37 2.44
N GLU A 256 2.20 -4.04 1.30
CA GLU A 256 2.29 -2.69 0.79
C GLU A 256 1.50 -2.48 -0.49
N TRP A 257 0.68 -1.42 -0.53
CA TRP A 257 -0.13 -1.06 -1.67
C TRP A 257 0.70 -0.54 -2.85
N CYS A 258 0.38 -1.07 -4.04
CA CYS A 258 0.82 -0.49 -5.31
C CYS A 258 -0.33 0.27 -5.99
N SER A 259 0.01 1.15 -6.93
CA SER A 259 -0.98 1.90 -7.71
C SER A 259 -1.77 1.02 -8.69
N ASP A 260 -1.19 -0.10 -9.08
CA ASP A 260 -1.63 -0.96 -10.17
C ASP A 260 -2.89 -1.75 -9.85
N TRP A 261 -3.78 -1.90 -10.84
CA TRP A 261 -4.79 -2.93 -10.81
C TRP A 261 -4.14 -4.31 -10.89
N TYR A 262 -4.67 -5.27 -10.17
CA TYR A 262 -4.24 -6.65 -10.30
C TYR A 262 -4.86 -7.29 -11.54
N HIS A 263 -4.05 -7.97 -12.33
CA HIS A 263 -4.52 -8.80 -13.44
C HIS A 263 -3.68 -10.08 -13.51
N ALA A 264 -4.33 -11.24 -13.39
CA ALA A 264 -3.66 -12.54 -13.28
C ALA A 264 -2.72 -12.84 -14.44
N ASN A 265 -3.04 -12.37 -15.65
CA ASN A 265 -2.26 -12.64 -16.87
C ASN A 265 -1.46 -11.43 -17.35
N TYR A 266 -1.27 -10.38 -16.50
CA TYR A 266 -0.68 -9.12 -16.96
C TYR A 266 0.71 -9.30 -17.57
N TYR A 267 1.57 -10.05 -16.91
CA TYR A 267 2.95 -10.25 -17.36
C TYR A 267 3.03 -10.92 -18.73
N SER A 268 2.13 -11.85 -19.04
CA SER A 268 2.06 -12.50 -20.36
C SER A 268 1.51 -11.59 -21.47
N MET A 269 0.87 -10.47 -21.12
CA MET A 269 0.34 -9.49 -22.09
C MET A 269 1.38 -8.42 -22.44
N LEU A 270 2.49 -8.32 -21.71
CA LEU A 270 3.52 -7.34 -21.96
C LEU A 270 4.38 -7.71 -23.19
N PRO A 271 4.89 -6.70 -23.93
CA PRO A 271 5.80 -6.95 -25.05
C PRO A 271 7.07 -7.66 -24.61
N LYS A 272 7.55 -8.61 -25.40
CA LYS A 272 8.78 -9.38 -25.11
C LYS A 272 10.04 -8.51 -25.18
N GLU A 273 9.99 -7.43 -25.94
CA GLU A 273 11.07 -6.47 -26.11
C GLU A 273 11.34 -5.66 -24.84
N GLY A 274 10.38 -5.67 -23.92
CA GLY A 274 10.40 -4.91 -22.68
C GLY A 274 9.48 -3.70 -22.71
N VAL A 275 9.23 -3.14 -21.54
CA VAL A 275 8.36 -1.97 -21.32
C VAL A 275 9.08 -0.97 -20.43
N VAL A 276 8.90 0.32 -20.72
CA VAL A 276 9.42 1.42 -19.90
C VAL A 276 8.32 1.92 -18.97
N ASP A 277 8.61 2.02 -17.69
CA ASP A 277 7.74 2.56 -16.64
C ASP A 277 6.28 2.05 -16.70
N PRO A 278 6.04 0.72 -16.69
CA PRO A 278 4.68 0.21 -16.77
C PRO A 278 3.82 0.70 -15.60
N LYS A 279 2.58 1.05 -15.91
CA LYS A 279 1.60 1.58 -14.94
C LYS A 279 0.50 0.56 -14.58
N GLY A 280 0.76 -0.72 -14.87
CA GLY A 280 -0.21 -1.79 -14.67
C GLY A 280 -1.29 -1.85 -15.76
N PRO A 281 -2.19 -2.83 -15.66
CA PRO A 281 -3.30 -2.99 -16.58
C PRO A 281 -4.38 -1.93 -16.37
N GLN A 282 -5.20 -1.69 -17.40
CA GLN A 282 -6.30 -0.70 -17.33
C GLN A 282 -7.47 -1.18 -16.47
N LYS A 283 -7.60 -2.50 -16.28
CA LYS A 283 -8.68 -3.13 -15.50
C LYS A 283 -8.14 -4.29 -14.69
N SER A 284 -8.78 -4.50 -13.54
CA SER A 284 -8.55 -5.69 -12.73
C SER A 284 -9.07 -6.95 -13.42
N TYR A 285 -8.37 -8.07 -13.23
CA TYR A 285 -8.83 -9.38 -13.61
C TYR A 285 -8.30 -10.44 -12.64
N ASP A 286 -9.22 -11.07 -11.92
CA ASP A 286 -8.95 -12.22 -11.07
C ASP A 286 -9.91 -13.36 -11.46
N PRO A 287 -9.43 -14.47 -12.06
CA PRO A 287 -10.29 -15.56 -12.46
C PRO A 287 -10.95 -16.29 -11.30
N VAL A 288 -10.41 -16.15 -10.07
CA VAL A 288 -10.98 -16.76 -8.87
C VAL A 288 -12.13 -15.93 -8.29
N ASP A 289 -12.08 -14.62 -8.48
CA ASP A 289 -13.11 -13.68 -8.02
C ASP A 289 -13.33 -12.58 -9.07
N PRO A 290 -14.10 -12.88 -10.12
CA PRO A 290 -14.28 -12.00 -11.26
C PRO A 290 -15.21 -10.80 -11.01
N TYR A 291 -15.86 -10.73 -9.85
CA TYR A 291 -16.81 -9.67 -9.50
C TYR A 291 -16.16 -8.52 -8.76
N SER A 292 -15.00 -8.75 -8.14
CA SER A 292 -14.31 -7.74 -7.34
C SER A 292 -13.09 -7.20 -8.08
N GLU A 293 -13.03 -5.88 -8.24
CA GLU A 293 -11.80 -5.21 -8.71
C GLU A 293 -10.75 -5.22 -7.61
N LYS A 294 -9.50 -5.52 -7.97
CA LYS A 294 -8.42 -5.69 -6.98
C LYS A 294 -7.20 -4.88 -7.36
N LYS A 295 -6.55 -4.32 -6.35
CA LYS A 295 -5.24 -3.68 -6.42
C LYS A 295 -4.14 -4.66 -6.04
N VAL A 296 -2.94 -4.39 -6.55
CA VAL A 296 -1.74 -5.16 -6.18
C VAL A 296 -1.25 -4.73 -4.82
N VAL A 297 -0.85 -5.70 -4.01
CA VAL A 297 -0.04 -5.51 -2.80
C VAL A 297 1.22 -6.39 -2.85
N ARG A 298 2.31 -5.89 -2.28
CA ARG A 298 3.64 -6.50 -2.36
C ARG A 298 4.29 -6.60 -0.97
N GLY A 299 5.45 -7.25 -0.89
CA GLY A 299 6.31 -7.33 0.29
C GLY A 299 6.01 -8.47 1.24
N GLY A 300 4.80 -8.94 1.33
CA GLY A 300 4.40 -9.92 2.34
C GLY A 300 4.08 -9.27 3.69
N SER A 301 3.96 -10.08 4.72
CA SER A 301 3.64 -9.59 6.07
C SER A 301 4.16 -10.53 7.15
N PHE A 302 4.03 -10.12 8.40
CA PHE A 302 4.35 -10.93 9.57
C PHE A 302 3.55 -12.26 9.67
N LEU A 303 2.49 -12.44 8.86
CA LEU A 303 1.76 -13.71 8.74
C LEU A 303 2.26 -14.60 7.60
N CYS A 304 3.18 -14.12 6.76
CA CYS A 304 3.69 -14.92 5.65
C CYS A 304 4.63 -16.03 6.17
N ASN A 305 4.42 -17.23 5.65
CA ASN A 305 5.16 -18.44 5.98
C ASN A 305 5.26 -19.32 4.73
N ASP A 306 6.32 -20.08 4.59
CA ASP A 306 6.55 -20.95 3.41
C ASP A 306 5.39 -21.90 3.12
N SER A 307 4.71 -22.39 4.17
CA SER A 307 3.60 -23.34 4.02
C SER A 307 2.27 -22.71 3.60
N TYR A 308 2.12 -21.39 3.71
CA TYR A 308 0.86 -20.69 3.45
C TYR A 308 1.00 -19.56 2.43
N CYS A 309 1.96 -18.67 2.64
CA CYS A 309 2.09 -17.44 1.87
C CYS A 309 3.56 -17.01 1.84
N SER A 310 4.33 -17.37 0.84
CA SER A 310 5.70 -16.87 0.67
C SER A 310 5.74 -15.48 0.01
N GLY A 311 4.91 -14.55 0.52
CA GLY A 311 4.71 -13.22 -0.05
C GLY A 311 5.93 -12.30 0.01
N TYR A 312 6.91 -12.65 0.85
CA TYR A 312 8.19 -11.93 1.02
C TYR A 312 9.23 -12.22 -0.06
N ARG A 313 8.89 -12.99 -1.12
CA ARG A 313 9.73 -13.15 -2.31
C ARG A 313 9.61 -11.91 -3.20
N ASN A 314 10.71 -11.49 -3.82
CA ASN A 314 10.73 -10.31 -4.71
C ASN A 314 9.64 -10.34 -5.80
N SER A 315 9.38 -11.50 -6.41
CA SER A 315 8.38 -11.67 -7.47
C SER A 315 6.96 -11.87 -6.97
N ALA A 316 6.79 -12.17 -5.67
CA ALA A 316 5.48 -12.53 -5.12
C ALA A 316 4.48 -11.38 -5.22
N ARG A 317 3.33 -11.68 -5.79
CA ARG A 317 2.20 -10.75 -5.97
C ARG A 317 1.06 -11.17 -5.06
N MET A 318 0.36 -10.22 -4.50
CA MET A 318 -0.91 -10.43 -3.81
C MET A 318 -1.92 -9.39 -4.26
N LYS A 319 -3.17 -9.58 -3.94
CA LYS A 319 -4.29 -8.78 -4.41
C LYS A 319 -5.36 -8.66 -3.36
N THR A 320 -5.97 -7.50 -3.27
CA THR A 320 -7.16 -7.28 -2.45
C THR A 320 -7.98 -6.11 -2.99
N THR A 321 -9.25 -5.98 -2.58
CA THR A 321 -10.10 -4.88 -3.04
C THR A 321 -9.59 -3.54 -2.48
N PRO A 322 -9.77 -2.42 -3.21
CA PRO A 322 -9.23 -1.12 -2.81
C PRO A 322 -9.82 -0.58 -1.49
N ASP A 323 -11.00 -1.03 -1.11
CA ASP A 323 -11.67 -0.73 0.15
C ASP A 323 -11.31 -1.67 1.30
N SER A 324 -10.51 -2.70 1.04
CA SER A 324 -10.05 -3.62 2.08
C SER A 324 -9.15 -2.91 3.08
N SER A 325 -9.46 -3.11 4.35
CA SER A 325 -8.56 -2.77 5.45
C SER A 325 -8.30 -4.01 6.29
N SER A 326 -7.07 -4.16 6.77
CA SER A 326 -6.71 -5.25 7.68
C SER A 326 -5.47 -4.87 8.49
N CYS A 327 -5.21 -5.65 9.53
CA CYS A 327 -4.00 -5.47 10.34
C CYS A 327 -2.68 -5.74 9.58
N LEU A 328 -2.73 -5.92 8.27
CA LEU A 328 -1.58 -6.25 7.41
C LEU A 328 -1.35 -5.28 6.25
N LEU A 329 -2.24 -4.30 6.01
CA LEU A 329 -2.22 -3.49 4.79
C LEU A 329 -1.68 -2.10 5.05
N TYR A 330 -0.73 -1.67 4.19
CA TYR A 330 0.05 -0.46 4.35
C TYR A 330 0.64 0.10 3.03
N THR A 331 1.36 1.22 3.05
CA THR A 331 1.93 1.88 1.86
C THR A 331 3.34 2.45 2.08
N SER A 332 4.21 2.35 1.04
CA SER A 332 5.48 3.09 0.92
C SER A 332 5.39 4.11 -0.21
N PRO A 333 5.17 5.39 0.08
CA PRO A 333 4.97 6.40 -0.96
C PRO A 333 6.21 6.78 -1.76
N SER A 334 5.96 7.27 -2.99
CA SER A 334 6.92 7.89 -3.89
C SER A 334 6.46 9.31 -4.28
N PRO A 335 7.33 10.31 -4.54
CA PRO A 335 6.91 11.64 -4.97
C PRO A 335 6.13 11.63 -6.28
N ARG A 336 5.18 12.58 -6.42
CA ARG A 336 4.48 12.77 -7.68
C ARG A 336 5.43 13.29 -8.76
N ASP A 337 5.39 12.68 -9.94
CA ASP A 337 6.11 13.17 -11.11
C ASP A 337 5.55 14.52 -11.58
N LYS A 338 6.39 15.53 -11.67
CA LYS A 338 6.02 16.85 -12.23
C LYS A 338 5.58 16.79 -13.70
N ARG A 339 5.82 15.69 -14.41
CA ARG A 339 5.46 15.53 -15.84
C ARG A 339 3.98 15.22 -16.05
N GLN A 340 3.28 14.64 -15.10
CA GLN A 340 1.84 14.34 -15.22
C GLN A 340 0.93 15.57 -15.05
N SER A 341 1.42 16.68 -14.50
CA SER A 341 0.65 17.93 -14.35
C SER A 341 0.60 18.81 -15.59
N ARG A 342 1.16 18.38 -16.73
CA ARG A 342 1.24 19.16 -17.99
C ARG A 342 0.51 18.51 -19.16
N MET A 343 -0.56 17.76 -18.96
CA MET A 343 -1.48 17.51 -20.06
C MET A 343 -2.48 18.66 -20.15
N PRO A 344 -2.49 19.45 -21.27
CA PRO A 344 -3.56 20.39 -21.47
C PRO A 344 -4.85 19.61 -21.67
N SER A 345 -5.91 20.02 -20.99
CA SER A 345 -7.27 19.62 -21.34
C SER A 345 -7.49 20.04 -22.79
N SER A 346 -7.43 19.10 -23.71
CA SER A 346 -7.86 19.32 -25.08
C SER A 346 -9.38 19.46 -25.08
N ALA A 347 -9.81 20.61 -25.61
CA ALA A 347 -11.18 20.96 -25.92
C ALA A 347 -11.93 19.91 -26.75
#